data_0faaa5a2ff70350e5c35db90ebcdf05a
#
_entry.id   0faaa5a2ff70350e5c35db90ebcdf05a
#
_cell.length_a   1.000
_cell.length_b   1.000
_cell.length_c   1.000
_cell.angle_alpha   90.00
_cell.angle_beta   90.00
_cell.angle_gamma   90.00
#
_symmetry.space_group_name_H-M   'P 1'
#
loop_
_entity.id
_entity.type
_entity.pdbx_description
1 polymer ?
#
loop_
_entity_poly.entity_id
_entity_poly.type
_entity_poly.pdbx_seq_one_letter_code
_entity_poly.pdbx_strand_id
1 'polypeptide(L)'
;MIQVTAITAAYNAASYIENCIQSVLAQTVPCRMVIVDDASRDDTYAIAMRYAEEYPDRITVLKNEQNAGAAASRNRAVACATTPYVAILDADDWWQEDKTERQLKRLAETKADACYAGRELMHADGISTTKIVQVPETVTYHGLLKGNVIPCSSVLMRREDALQYPMTHDELHEDYIVWLSMLRD
;
A
#
# COMPACT_ATOMS: atom_id res chain seq x y z
N MET A 1 8.94 8.44 -16.87
CA MET A 1 9.62 8.29 -15.55
C MET A 1 8.61 7.65 -14.60
N ILE A 2 9.01 6.59 -13.86
CA ILE A 2 8.13 5.94 -12.87
C ILE A 2 7.88 6.91 -11.71
N GLN A 3 6.61 7.12 -11.35
CA GLN A 3 6.22 8.13 -10.34
C GLN A 3 5.75 7.51 -9.02
N VAL A 4 5.37 6.23 -9.01
CA VAL A 4 4.77 5.56 -7.87
C VAL A 4 5.60 4.36 -7.44
N THR A 5 5.81 4.22 -6.13
CA THR A 5 6.29 2.98 -5.50
C THR A 5 5.19 2.38 -4.64
N ALA A 6 4.79 1.15 -4.94
CA ALA A 6 3.95 0.34 -4.06
C ALA A 6 4.74 -0.07 -2.80
N ILE A 7 4.12 0.07 -1.63
CA ILE A 7 4.71 -0.20 -0.32
C ILE A 7 3.98 -1.39 0.28
N THR A 8 4.67 -2.50 0.50
CA THR A 8 4.07 -3.73 1.02
C THR A 8 4.86 -4.28 2.20
N ALA A 9 4.20 -4.43 3.33
CA ALA A 9 4.67 -5.25 4.44
C ALA A 9 4.09 -6.66 4.28
N ALA A 10 4.92 -7.69 4.37
CA ALA A 10 4.51 -9.07 4.18
C ALA A 10 4.96 -9.94 5.37
N TYR A 11 4.02 -10.68 5.94
CA TYR A 11 4.29 -11.66 6.99
C TYR A 11 3.40 -12.90 6.81
N ASN A 12 4.01 -14.05 6.52
CA ASN A 12 3.31 -15.30 6.26
C ASN A 12 2.19 -15.16 5.22
N ALA A 13 2.51 -14.56 4.07
CA ALA A 13 1.58 -14.22 3.00
C ALA A 13 1.82 -15.06 1.72
N ALA A 14 2.47 -16.22 1.81
CA ALA A 14 2.83 -17.03 0.65
C ALA A 14 1.65 -17.36 -0.27
N SER A 15 0.43 -17.47 0.28
CA SER A 15 -0.79 -17.76 -0.51
C SER A 15 -1.30 -16.56 -1.30
N TYR A 16 -0.85 -15.33 -1.02
CA TYR A 16 -1.41 -14.10 -1.57
C TYR A 16 -0.39 -13.20 -2.27
N ILE A 17 0.85 -13.19 -1.79
CA ILE A 17 1.89 -12.24 -2.21
C ILE A 17 2.14 -12.24 -3.73
N GLU A 18 1.95 -13.36 -4.41
CA GLU A 18 2.11 -13.46 -5.86
C GLU A 18 1.06 -12.61 -6.60
N ASN A 19 -0.22 -12.72 -6.23
CA ASN A 19 -1.29 -11.89 -6.80
C ASN A 19 -1.08 -10.39 -6.51
N CYS A 20 -0.64 -10.07 -5.29
CA CYS A 20 -0.27 -8.71 -4.89
C CYS A 20 0.79 -8.14 -5.83
N ILE A 21 1.91 -8.84 -6.03
CA ILE A 21 3.02 -8.41 -6.90
C ILE A 21 2.54 -8.26 -8.35
N GLN A 22 1.84 -9.26 -8.88
CA GLN A 22 1.33 -9.25 -10.25
C GLN A 22 0.41 -8.05 -10.50
N SER A 23 -0.43 -7.67 -9.54
CA SER A 23 -1.32 -6.52 -9.65
C SER A 23 -0.57 -5.17 -9.77
N VAL A 24 0.61 -5.06 -9.15
CA VAL A 24 1.49 -3.90 -9.28
C VAL A 24 2.22 -3.89 -10.63
N LEU A 25 2.65 -5.06 -11.10
CA LEU A 25 3.30 -5.20 -12.40
C LEU A 25 2.35 -4.92 -13.56
N ALA A 26 1.07 -5.23 -13.41
CA ALA A 26 0.01 -5.04 -14.41
C ALA A 26 -0.52 -3.60 -14.49
N GLN A 27 -0.08 -2.69 -13.63
CA GLN A 27 -0.59 -1.30 -13.65
C GLN A 27 -0.35 -0.63 -15.00
N THR A 28 -1.37 0.07 -15.54
CA THR A 28 -1.30 0.83 -16.80
C THR A 28 -0.22 1.91 -16.78
N VAL A 29 0.05 2.50 -15.60
CA VAL A 29 1.22 3.35 -15.35
C VAL A 29 2.26 2.52 -14.59
N PRO A 30 3.46 2.32 -15.15
CA PRO A 30 4.49 1.51 -14.50
C PRO A 30 4.81 1.99 -13.09
N CYS A 31 4.77 1.07 -12.13
CA CYS A 31 5.10 1.30 -10.72
C CYS A 31 6.37 0.55 -10.33
N ARG A 32 7.10 1.07 -9.36
CA ARG A 32 8.06 0.30 -8.55
C ARG A 32 7.32 -0.35 -7.39
N MET A 33 7.97 -1.32 -6.76
CA MET A 33 7.45 -1.96 -5.55
C MET A 33 8.59 -2.18 -4.56
N VAL A 34 8.35 -1.86 -3.29
CA VAL A 34 9.23 -2.23 -2.19
C VAL A 34 8.43 -3.14 -1.26
N ILE A 35 8.92 -4.37 -1.12
CA ILE A 35 8.35 -5.39 -0.23
C ILE A 35 9.29 -5.54 0.96
N VAL A 36 8.75 -5.46 2.17
CA VAL A 36 9.48 -5.80 3.39
C VAL A 36 8.90 -7.08 3.95
N ASP A 37 9.66 -8.17 3.86
CA ASP A 37 9.36 -9.42 4.54
C ASP A 37 9.66 -9.28 6.02
N ASP A 38 8.62 -9.39 6.85
CA ASP A 38 8.69 -9.17 8.29
C ASP A 38 9.00 -10.46 9.06
N ALA A 39 10.10 -11.12 8.67
CA ALA A 39 10.55 -12.41 9.21
C ALA A 39 9.53 -13.55 9.03
N SER A 40 8.99 -13.69 7.82
CA SER A 40 8.09 -14.79 7.47
C SER A 40 8.74 -16.17 7.70
N ARG A 41 7.88 -17.14 8.05
CA ARG A 41 8.26 -18.54 8.29
C ARG A 41 7.83 -19.47 7.15
N ASP A 42 7.04 -18.96 6.22
CA ASP A 42 6.59 -19.62 5.01
C ASP A 42 7.40 -19.15 3.78
N ASP A 43 6.95 -19.48 2.58
CA ASP A 43 7.66 -19.17 1.32
C ASP A 43 7.49 -17.72 0.86
N THR A 44 6.90 -16.81 1.67
CA THR A 44 6.66 -15.41 1.30
C THR A 44 7.92 -14.73 0.78
N TYR A 45 9.02 -14.81 1.53
CA TYR A 45 10.31 -14.21 1.14
C TYR A 45 10.85 -14.80 -0.16
N ALA A 46 10.81 -16.13 -0.31
CA ALA A 46 11.32 -16.81 -1.49
C ALA A 46 10.53 -16.42 -2.76
N ILE A 47 9.20 -16.32 -2.65
CA ILE A 47 8.34 -15.87 -3.74
C ILE A 47 8.68 -14.42 -4.11
N ALA A 48 8.76 -13.51 -3.15
CA ALA A 48 9.08 -12.11 -3.40
C ALA A 48 10.46 -11.93 -4.07
N MET A 49 11.48 -12.67 -3.61
CA MET A 49 12.83 -12.64 -4.18
C MET A 49 12.86 -13.12 -5.64
N ARG A 50 12.13 -14.18 -5.99
CA ARG A 50 12.01 -14.63 -7.38
C ARG A 50 11.53 -13.50 -8.32
N TYR A 51 10.53 -12.73 -7.88
CA TYR A 51 10.06 -11.58 -8.64
C TYR A 51 11.06 -10.42 -8.66
N ALA A 52 11.82 -10.19 -7.59
CA ALA A 52 12.88 -9.18 -7.59
C ALA A 52 14.03 -9.54 -8.55
N GLU A 53 14.36 -10.83 -8.68
CA GLU A 53 15.36 -11.31 -9.66
C GLU A 53 14.85 -11.17 -11.10
N GLU A 54 13.56 -11.40 -11.35
CA GLU A 54 12.95 -11.25 -12.67
C GLU A 54 12.74 -9.78 -13.07
N TYR A 55 12.45 -8.91 -12.11
CA TYR A 55 12.16 -7.47 -12.30
C TYR A 55 13.06 -6.56 -11.44
N PRO A 56 14.40 -6.61 -11.59
CA PRO A 56 15.35 -5.94 -10.67
C PRO A 56 15.23 -4.41 -10.68
N ASP A 57 14.78 -3.82 -11.79
CA ASP A 57 14.57 -2.37 -11.90
C ASP A 57 13.24 -1.89 -11.30
N ARG A 58 12.35 -2.82 -10.97
CA ARG A 58 11.00 -2.52 -10.50
C ARG A 58 10.72 -2.98 -9.09
N ILE A 59 11.28 -4.10 -8.64
CA ILE A 59 10.97 -4.71 -7.34
C ILE A 59 12.21 -4.75 -6.47
N THR A 60 12.06 -4.24 -5.25
CA THR A 60 13.07 -4.32 -4.19
C THR A 60 12.49 -5.09 -3.03
N VAL A 61 13.21 -6.09 -2.54
CA VAL A 61 12.79 -6.89 -1.37
C VAL A 61 13.78 -6.65 -0.23
N LEU A 62 13.24 -6.30 0.92
CA LEU A 62 13.98 -6.18 2.18
C LEU A 62 13.48 -7.27 3.13
N LYS A 63 14.33 -7.72 4.04
CA LYS A 63 13.98 -8.70 5.09
C LYS A 63 14.26 -8.12 6.46
N ASN A 64 13.32 -8.27 7.40
CA ASN A 64 13.55 -7.99 8.80
C ASN A 64 14.18 -9.23 9.48
N GLU A 65 15.06 -9.02 10.44
CA GLU A 65 15.68 -10.11 11.21
C GLU A 65 14.68 -10.78 12.17
N GLN A 66 13.71 -10.00 12.64
CA GLN A 66 12.60 -10.42 13.49
C GLN A 66 11.33 -9.69 13.12
N ASN A 67 10.18 -10.24 13.49
CA ASN A 67 8.89 -9.60 13.26
C ASN A 67 8.82 -8.27 14.02
N ALA A 68 8.71 -7.17 13.28
CA ALA A 68 8.68 -5.80 13.77
C ALA A 68 7.29 -5.15 13.65
N GLY A 69 6.34 -5.84 13.01
CA GLY A 69 4.99 -5.37 12.75
C GLY A 69 4.84 -4.63 11.42
N ALA A 70 3.59 -4.50 10.99
CA ALA A 70 3.24 -3.91 9.68
C ALA A 70 3.65 -2.43 9.60
N ALA A 71 3.45 -1.65 10.66
CA ALA A 71 3.82 -0.24 10.73
C ALA A 71 5.32 -0.03 10.46
N ALA A 72 6.18 -0.73 11.21
CA ALA A 72 7.64 -0.63 11.06
C ALA A 72 8.09 -1.07 9.67
N SER A 73 7.52 -2.14 9.15
CA SER A 73 7.84 -2.67 7.83
C SER A 73 7.40 -1.72 6.72
N ARG A 74 6.20 -1.11 6.80
CA ARG A 74 5.77 -0.08 5.84
C ARG A 74 6.64 1.16 5.90
N ASN A 75 7.00 1.66 7.10
CA ASN A 75 7.91 2.80 7.25
C ASN A 75 9.29 2.53 6.62
N ARG A 76 9.81 1.32 6.81
CA ARG A 76 11.07 0.88 6.19
C ARG A 76 10.98 0.88 4.67
N ALA A 77 9.85 0.43 4.12
CA ALA A 77 9.61 0.44 2.68
C ALA A 77 9.47 1.88 2.13
N VAL A 78 8.76 2.77 2.83
CA VAL A 78 8.67 4.21 2.48
C VAL A 78 10.03 4.88 2.46
N ALA A 79 10.90 4.60 3.44
CA ALA A 79 12.25 5.13 3.49
C ALA A 79 13.10 4.67 2.29
N CYS A 80 12.91 3.42 1.83
CA CYS A 80 13.60 2.85 0.67
C CYS A 80 13.08 3.39 -0.67
N ALA A 81 11.81 3.83 -0.75
CA ALA A 81 11.21 4.35 -1.98
C ALA A 81 11.92 5.63 -2.45
N THR A 82 12.03 5.80 -3.79
CA THR A 82 12.71 6.95 -4.41
C THR A 82 11.80 7.76 -5.35
N THR A 83 10.55 7.33 -5.52
CA THR A 83 9.58 8.00 -6.38
C THR A 83 8.83 9.12 -5.65
N PRO A 84 8.27 10.11 -6.36
CA PRO A 84 7.51 11.21 -5.74
C PRO A 84 6.31 10.76 -4.91
N TYR A 85 5.67 9.65 -5.32
CA TYR A 85 4.49 9.11 -4.65
C TYR A 85 4.76 7.70 -4.14
N VAL A 86 4.10 7.37 -3.04
CA VAL A 86 4.00 6.01 -2.50
C VAL A 86 2.53 5.59 -2.44
N ALA A 87 2.27 4.31 -2.65
CA ALA A 87 0.94 3.74 -2.54
C ALA A 87 1.00 2.48 -1.69
N ILE A 88 0.15 2.40 -0.67
CA ILE A 88 0.14 1.28 0.27
C ILE A 88 -0.65 0.13 -0.34
N LEU A 89 -0.12 -1.09 -0.21
CA LEU A 89 -0.76 -2.33 -0.62
C LEU A 89 -0.41 -3.43 0.37
N ASP A 90 -1.41 -3.97 1.03
CA ASP A 90 -1.22 -5.12 1.92
C ASP A 90 -0.95 -6.39 1.11
N ALA A 91 -0.19 -7.33 1.67
CA ALA A 91 0.30 -8.49 0.96
C ALA A 91 -0.80 -9.50 0.53
N ASP A 92 -1.99 -9.39 1.12
CA ASP A 92 -3.18 -10.18 0.85
C ASP A 92 -4.23 -9.45 -0.02
N ASP A 93 -3.93 -8.22 -0.43
CA ASP A 93 -4.75 -7.41 -1.34
C ASP A 93 -4.13 -7.33 -2.75
N TRP A 94 -4.92 -6.87 -3.73
CA TRP A 94 -4.45 -6.53 -5.08
C TRP A 94 -5.22 -5.37 -5.69
N TRP A 95 -4.59 -4.70 -6.67
CA TRP A 95 -5.13 -3.54 -7.33
C TRP A 95 -5.75 -3.86 -8.68
N GLN A 96 -6.75 -3.09 -9.08
CA GLN A 96 -7.18 -3.02 -10.47
C GLN A 96 -6.11 -2.34 -11.31
N GLU A 97 -5.98 -2.73 -12.59
CA GLU A 97 -4.88 -2.33 -13.47
C GLU A 97 -4.77 -0.81 -13.68
N ASP A 98 -5.87 -0.07 -13.62
CA ASP A 98 -5.93 1.38 -13.85
C ASP A 98 -5.89 2.23 -12.57
N LYS A 99 -5.73 1.60 -11.38
CA LYS A 99 -5.81 2.29 -10.08
C LYS A 99 -4.84 3.46 -9.98
N THR A 100 -3.56 3.23 -10.22
CA THR A 100 -2.53 4.26 -10.04
C THR A 100 -2.65 5.38 -11.06
N GLU A 101 -3.03 5.08 -12.29
CA GLU A 101 -3.30 6.07 -13.33
C GLU A 101 -4.45 7.01 -12.92
N ARG A 102 -5.58 6.46 -12.49
CA ARG A 102 -6.75 7.22 -12.04
C ARG A 102 -6.43 8.09 -10.83
N GLN A 103 -5.67 7.57 -9.88
CA GLN A 103 -5.30 8.31 -8.67
C GLN A 103 -4.30 9.43 -8.98
N LEU A 104 -3.28 9.21 -9.80
CA LEU A 104 -2.37 10.27 -10.24
C LEU A 104 -3.11 11.39 -10.97
N LYS A 105 -4.05 11.04 -11.86
CA LYS A 105 -4.91 12.01 -12.53
C LYS A 105 -5.73 12.82 -11.52
N ARG A 106 -6.35 12.15 -10.55
CA ARG A 106 -7.15 12.81 -9.51
C ARG A 106 -6.32 13.78 -8.67
N LEU A 107 -5.11 13.39 -8.24
CA LEU A 107 -4.20 14.28 -7.50
C LEU A 107 -3.80 15.51 -8.34
N ALA A 108 -3.53 15.32 -9.63
CA ALA A 108 -3.21 16.44 -10.52
C ALA A 108 -4.36 17.44 -10.68
N GLU A 109 -5.61 16.96 -10.76
CA GLU A 109 -6.82 17.77 -10.90
C GLU A 109 -7.18 18.50 -9.61
N THR A 110 -7.10 17.84 -8.47
CA THR A 110 -7.56 18.36 -7.17
C THR A 110 -6.50 19.12 -6.39
N LYS A 111 -5.22 18.92 -6.73
CA LYS A 111 -4.07 19.40 -5.96
C LYS A 111 -4.01 18.84 -4.52
N ALA A 112 -4.68 17.73 -4.28
CA ALA A 112 -4.63 17.05 -2.98
C ALA A 112 -3.27 16.35 -2.79
N ASP A 113 -2.89 16.14 -1.52
CA ASP A 113 -1.63 15.48 -1.14
C ASP A 113 -1.77 13.95 -1.10
N ALA A 114 -2.99 13.46 -0.88
CA ALA A 114 -3.32 12.03 -0.87
C ALA A 114 -4.65 11.74 -1.58
N CYS A 115 -4.78 10.51 -2.07
CA CYS A 115 -5.99 9.99 -2.70
C CYS A 115 -6.23 8.56 -2.21
N TYR A 116 -7.48 8.19 -2.02
CA TYR A 116 -7.91 6.84 -1.64
C TYR A 116 -9.06 6.38 -2.54
N ALA A 117 -9.42 5.11 -2.45
CA ALA A 117 -10.49 4.51 -3.26
C ALA A 117 -11.35 3.55 -2.44
N GLY A 118 -12.55 3.24 -2.94
CA GLY A 118 -13.36 2.13 -2.47
C GLY A 118 -12.65 0.79 -2.71
N ARG A 119 -13.20 -0.27 -2.13
CA ARG A 119 -12.67 -1.63 -2.28
C ARG A 119 -13.78 -2.62 -2.60
N GLU A 120 -13.44 -3.64 -3.35
CA GLU A 120 -14.26 -4.83 -3.53
C GLU A 120 -13.81 -5.88 -2.52
N LEU A 121 -14.75 -6.59 -1.91
CA LEU A 121 -14.45 -7.69 -1.01
C LEU A 121 -14.33 -8.98 -1.82
N MET A 122 -13.26 -9.73 -1.58
CA MET A 122 -12.99 -11.00 -2.23
C MET A 122 -13.11 -12.15 -1.23
N HIS A 123 -13.46 -13.33 -1.71
CA HIS A 123 -13.27 -14.57 -0.95
C HIS A 123 -11.79 -14.94 -0.89
N ALA A 124 -11.41 -15.79 0.06
CA ALA A 124 -10.01 -16.25 0.21
C ALA A 124 -9.46 -16.99 -1.03
N ASP A 125 -10.33 -17.54 -1.86
CA ASP A 125 -10.00 -18.17 -3.14
C ASP A 125 -9.86 -17.19 -4.33
N GLY A 126 -9.99 -15.88 -4.06
CA GLY A 126 -9.89 -14.84 -5.06
C GLY A 126 -11.15 -14.59 -5.88
N ILE A 127 -12.27 -15.24 -5.54
CA ILE A 127 -13.55 -15.00 -6.21
C ILE A 127 -14.21 -13.75 -5.63
N SER A 128 -14.69 -12.85 -6.51
CA SER A 128 -15.41 -11.65 -6.09
C SER A 128 -16.68 -11.99 -5.30
N THR A 129 -16.88 -11.31 -4.16
CA THR A 129 -18.15 -11.35 -3.44
C THR A 129 -19.19 -10.43 -4.07
N THR A 130 -18.85 -9.69 -5.13
CA THR A 130 -19.64 -8.61 -5.73
C THR A 130 -19.99 -7.46 -4.77
N LYS A 131 -19.45 -7.48 -3.55
CA LYS A 131 -19.69 -6.45 -2.55
C LYS A 131 -18.63 -5.35 -2.66
N ILE A 132 -19.05 -4.18 -3.10
CA ILE A 132 -18.23 -2.98 -3.18
C ILE A 132 -18.47 -2.14 -1.92
N VAL A 133 -17.38 -1.83 -1.19
CA VAL A 133 -17.41 -0.90 -0.08
C VAL A 133 -17.08 0.49 -0.64
N GLN A 134 -18.10 1.34 -0.72
CA GLN A 134 -17.96 2.73 -1.14
C GLN A 134 -17.31 3.56 -0.05
N VAL A 135 -16.58 4.59 -0.46
CA VAL A 135 -15.95 5.57 0.41
C VAL A 135 -16.45 6.98 0.05
N PRO A 136 -16.49 7.94 0.99
CA PRO A 136 -16.84 9.31 0.65
C PRO A 136 -15.80 9.91 -0.31
N GLU A 137 -16.25 10.81 -1.20
CA GLU A 137 -15.36 11.47 -2.18
C GLU A 137 -14.25 12.29 -1.50
N THR A 138 -14.58 12.92 -0.37
CA THR A 138 -13.64 13.67 0.47
C THR A 138 -13.92 13.37 1.92
N VAL A 139 -12.90 13.48 2.76
CA VAL A 139 -13.04 13.32 4.21
C VAL A 139 -12.37 14.51 4.91
N THR A 140 -12.98 14.95 6.01
CA THR A 140 -12.41 15.96 6.90
C THR A 140 -11.94 15.30 8.18
N TYR A 141 -11.09 15.99 8.96
CA TYR A 141 -10.68 15.54 10.28
C TYR A 141 -11.87 15.12 11.16
N HIS A 142 -12.89 16.00 11.28
CA HIS A 142 -14.09 15.72 12.07
C HIS A 142 -14.94 14.57 11.50
N GLY A 143 -14.92 14.38 10.18
CA GLY A 143 -15.56 13.23 9.54
C GLY A 143 -14.88 11.93 9.91
N LEU A 144 -13.55 11.93 9.86
CA LEU A 144 -12.74 10.76 10.15
C LEU A 144 -12.77 10.35 11.63
N LEU A 145 -12.94 11.30 12.55
CA LEU A 145 -13.13 11.00 13.99
C LEU A 145 -14.35 10.10 14.28
N LYS A 146 -15.30 9.97 13.35
CA LYS A 146 -16.46 9.08 13.48
C LYS A 146 -16.15 7.62 13.12
N GLY A 147 -15.02 7.36 12.50
CA GLY A 147 -14.54 6.04 12.11
C GLY A 147 -13.61 6.08 10.91
N ASN A 148 -12.73 5.10 10.79
CA ASN A 148 -11.82 4.98 9.65
C ASN A 148 -12.59 4.56 8.40
N VAL A 149 -12.72 5.47 7.44
CA VAL A 149 -13.35 5.23 6.14
C VAL A 149 -12.34 5.11 5.00
N ILE A 150 -11.05 5.22 5.30
CA ILE A 150 -9.95 5.16 4.33
C ILE A 150 -9.32 3.77 4.37
N PRO A 151 -9.55 2.91 3.36
CA PRO A 151 -8.89 1.59 3.31
C PRO A 151 -7.39 1.74 3.06
N CYS A 152 -6.55 1.14 3.89
CA CYS A 152 -5.09 1.26 3.85
C CYS A 152 -4.53 0.94 2.44
N SER A 153 -4.87 -0.21 1.89
CA SER A 153 -4.39 -0.68 0.57
C SER A 153 -4.87 0.16 -0.62
N SER A 154 -5.76 1.15 -0.38
CA SER A 154 -6.26 2.02 -1.43
C SER A 154 -5.50 3.35 -1.55
N VAL A 155 -4.71 3.72 -0.55
CA VAL A 155 -4.09 5.06 -0.45
C VAL A 155 -2.92 5.19 -1.41
N LEU A 156 -2.86 6.36 -2.09
CA LEU A 156 -1.70 6.90 -2.79
C LEU A 156 -1.46 8.32 -2.28
N MET A 157 -0.24 8.63 -1.85
CA MET A 157 0.12 9.92 -1.25
C MET A 157 1.52 10.36 -1.69
N ARG A 158 1.86 11.61 -1.47
CA ARG A 158 3.23 12.09 -1.64
C ARG A 158 4.15 11.33 -0.69
N ARG A 159 5.33 10.96 -1.18
CA ARG A 159 6.34 10.29 -0.34
C ARG A 159 6.79 11.17 0.83
N GLU A 160 6.89 12.48 0.63
CA GLU A 160 7.27 13.43 1.69
C GLU A 160 6.30 13.40 2.86
N ASP A 161 4.98 13.31 2.59
CA ASP A 161 3.96 13.20 3.64
C ASP A 161 4.05 11.86 4.37
N ALA A 162 4.27 10.76 3.63
CA ALA A 162 4.46 9.46 4.24
C ALA A 162 5.69 9.40 5.16
N LEU A 163 6.74 10.19 4.88
CA LEU A 163 7.92 10.33 5.74
C LEU A 163 7.67 11.26 6.93
N GLN A 164 6.86 12.31 6.74
CA GLN A 164 6.51 13.26 7.80
C GLN A 164 5.56 12.64 8.82
N TYR A 165 4.65 11.77 8.38
CA TYR A 165 3.65 11.10 9.21
C TYR A 165 3.88 9.58 9.20
N PRO A 166 4.95 9.07 9.87
CA PRO A 166 5.22 7.64 9.90
C PRO A 166 4.14 6.88 10.69
N MET A 167 3.88 5.64 10.29
CA MET A 167 3.00 4.74 11.04
C MET A 167 3.63 4.42 12.40
N THR A 168 2.86 4.51 13.46
CA THR A 168 3.31 4.18 14.82
C THR A 168 3.07 2.71 15.13
N HIS A 169 3.79 2.17 16.14
CA HIS A 169 3.66 0.78 16.60
C HIS A 169 2.38 0.55 17.42
N ASP A 170 1.27 1.13 17.00
CA ASP A 170 0.01 0.84 17.67
C ASP A 170 -0.51 -0.50 17.09
N GLU A 171 -0.85 -1.45 17.95
CA GLU A 171 -1.26 -2.81 17.55
C GLU A 171 -2.56 -2.83 16.74
N LEU A 172 -3.31 -1.73 16.77
CA LEU A 172 -4.59 -1.58 16.08
C LEU A 172 -4.69 -0.19 15.46
N HIS A 173 -4.91 -0.14 14.13
CA HIS A 173 -5.22 1.11 13.42
C HIS A 173 -4.05 2.08 13.21
N GLU A 174 -2.86 1.60 12.96
CA GLU A 174 -1.67 2.41 12.68
C GLU A 174 -1.87 3.37 11.48
N ASP A 175 -2.64 2.94 10.48
CA ASP A 175 -3.01 3.75 9.32
C ASP A 175 -3.97 4.90 9.70
N TYR A 176 -4.95 4.62 10.57
CA TYR A 176 -5.95 5.59 11.00
C TYR A 176 -5.32 6.78 11.72
N ILE A 177 -4.30 6.55 12.55
CA ILE A 177 -3.57 7.60 13.25
C ILE A 177 -2.85 8.51 12.24
N VAL A 178 -2.27 7.94 11.19
CA VAL A 178 -1.63 8.72 10.12
C VAL A 178 -2.64 9.61 9.42
N TRP A 179 -3.80 9.06 9.02
CA TRP A 179 -4.84 9.83 8.34
C TRP A 179 -5.39 10.97 9.21
N LEU A 180 -5.60 10.72 10.51
CA LEU A 180 -6.02 11.76 11.45
C LEU A 180 -4.95 12.86 11.59
N SER A 181 -3.67 12.50 11.65
CA SER A 181 -2.57 13.47 11.77
C SER A 181 -2.46 14.34 10.53
N MET A 182 -2.50 13.75 9.34
CA MET A 182 -2.45 14.48 8.05
C MET A 182 -3.62 15.44 7.86
N LEU A 183 -4.82 15.10 8.36
CA LEU A 183 -6.02 15.94 8.21
C LEU A 183 -6.13 17.04 9.28
N ARG A 184 -5.37 16.92 10.37
CA ARG A 184 -5.35 17.92 11.43
C ARG A 184 -4.44 19.10 11.12
N ASP A 185 -3.31 18.84 10.48
CA ASP A 185 -2.23 19.79 10.15
C ASP A 185 -2.46 20.42 8.78
#